data_ff9e0476dc01edace2bb123fc7e167ae
#
_entry.id   ff9e0476dc01edace2bb123fc7e167ae
#
_cell.length_a   1.000
_cell.length_b   1.000
_cell.length_c   1.000
_cell.angle_alpha   90.00
_cell.angle_beta   90.00
_cell.angle_gamma   90.00
#
_symmetry.space_group_name_H-M   'P 1'
#
loop_
_entity.id
_entity.type
_entity.pdbx_description
1 polymer ?
#
loop_
_entity_poly.entity_id
_entity_poly.type
_entity_poly.pdbx_seq_one_letter_code
_entity_poly.pdbx_strand_id
1 'polypeptide(L)'
;MFIRYTVMIFGEKFTPTQIDGLQLDNMRISEILDFSKEQHGCLCVSHIREFAAYVDEAYEDDIVSFIEWNYSRLIQAGADDFWVFMDIYYQDQCNFEIFNKHRLNRLSRFNVSLPISVYAVDDEDRFINQYSINIKRTEG
;
A
#
# COMPACT_ATOMS: atom_id res chain seq x y z
N MET A 1 -13.88 3.85 11.29
CA MET A 1 -13.30 3.03 10.21
C MET A 1 -11.87 3.45 9.95
N PHE A 2 -10.98 2.48 9.81
CA PHE A 2 -9.58 2.70 9.47
C PHE A 2 -9.20 1.85 8.29
N ILE A 3 -8.34 2.37 7.43
CA ILE A 3 -7.88 1.67 6.23
C ILE A 3 -6.36 1.67 6.24
N ARG A 4 -5.77 0.48 6.01
CA ARG A 4 -4.35 0.33 5.77
C ARG A 4 -4.15 -0.12 4.33
N TYR A 5 -3.31 0.61 3.60
CA TYR A 5 -2.95 0.26 2.23
C TYR A 5 -1.53 -0.29 2.22
N THR A 6 -1.35 -1.39 1.51
CA THR A 6 -0.02 -1.96 1.25
C THR A 6 0.12 -2.20 -0.25
N VAL A 7 1.15 -1.62 -0.85
CA VAL A 7 1.49 -1.91 -2.24
C VAL A 7 2.41 -3.13 -2.23
N MET A 8 1.95 -4.23 -2.81
CA MET A 8 2.67 -5.50 -2.88
C MET A 8 3.03 -5.79 -4.34
N ILE A 9 4.31 -5.94 -4.61
CA ILE A 9 4.84 -6.08 -5.97
C ILE A 9 5.66 -7.35 -6.02
N PHE A 10 5.38 -8.20 -7.00
CA PHE A 10 6.01 -9.50 -7.15
C PHE A 10 6.50 -9.73 -8.58
N GLY A 11 7.44 -10.63 -8.73
CA GLY A 11 7.86 -11.12 -10.02
C GLY A 11 8.74 -12.35 -9.88
N GLU A 12 8.57 -13.30 -10.80
CA GLU A 12 9.36 -14.53 -10.82
C GLU A 12 10.86 -14.23 -10.93
N LYS A 13 11.22 -13.16 -11.66
CA LYS A 13 12.61 -12.71 -11.87
C LYS A 13 12.80 -11.27 -11.41
N PHE A 14 12.06 -10.86 -10.40
CA PHE A 14 12.09 -9.50 -9.87
C PHE A 14 13.31 -9.29 -8.95
N THR A 15 14.05 -8.20 -9.18
CA THR A 15 15.22 -7.81 -8.39
C THR A 15 15.07 -6.39 -7.85
N PRO A 16 14.17 -6.16 -6.87
CA PRO A 16 13.87 -4.82 -6.39
C PRO A 16 15.07 -4.10 -5.74
N THR A 17 16.05 -4.84 -5.19
CA THR A 17 17.23 -4.22 -4.57
C THR A 17 18.12 -3.52 -5.59
N GLN A 18 17.98 -3.81 -6.89
CA GLN A 18 18.77 -3.24 -7.96
C GLN A 18 18.16 -1.97 -8.57
N ILE A 19 17.01 -1.54 -8.06
CA ILE A 19 16.34 -0.34 -8.58
C ILE A 19 17.04 0.90 -8.03
N ASP A 20 17.55 1.74 -8.93
CA ASP A 20 18.06 3.05 -8.57
C ASP A 20 16.94 4.09 -8.70
N GLY A 21 16.88 5.02 -7.75
CA GLY A 21 15.98 6.15 -7.82
C GLY A 21 14.51 5.83 -7.57
N LEU A 22 14.23 4.81 -6.78
CA LEU A 22 12.85 4.54 -6.34
C LEU A 22 12.30 5.73 -5.55
N GLN A 23 11.19 6.30 -6.02
CA GLN A 23 10.59 7.47 -5.38
C GLN A 23 9.58 7.04 -4.34
N LEU A 24 9.90 7.29 -3.08
CA LEU A 24 9.10 6.81 -1.96
C LEU A 24 8.12 7.86 -1.41
N ASP A 25 8.42 9.13 -1.40
CA ASP A 25 7.59 10.22 -0.82
C ASP A 25 6.46 9.72 0.10
N ASN A 26 6.51 10.00 1.36
CA ASN A 26 5.54 9.53 2.35
C ASN A 26 5.31 8.01 2.41
N MET A 27 6.06 7.24 1.62
CA MET A 27 6.01 5.78 1.61
C MET A 27 7.29 5.20 2.20
N ARG A 28 7.19 3.98 2.70
CA ARG A 28 8.34 3.24 3.24
C ARG A 28 8.33 1.79 2.76
N ILE A 29 9.51 1.23 2.58
CA ILE A 29 9.67 -0.18 2.26
C ILE A 29 9.49 -0.99 3.55
N SER A 30 8.53 -1.91 3.56
CA SER A 30 8.31 -2.83 4.67
C SER A 30 8.95 -4.21 4.42
N GLU A 31 9.10 -4.59 3.16
CA GLU A 31 9.77 -5.84 2.78
C GLU A 31 10.40 -5.67 1.39
N ILE A 32 11.61 -6.20 1.21
CA ILE A 32 12.30 -6.21 -0.06
C ILE A 32 13.13 -7.47 -0.19
N LEU A 33 12.98 -8.18 -1.31
CA LEU A 33 13.62 -9.47 -1.52
C LEU A 33 13.80 -9.74 -3.02
N ASP A 34 15.02 -9.99 -3.44
CA ASP A 34 15.28 -10.42 -4.81
C ASP A 34 14.88 -11.88 -5.04
N PHE A 35 14.50 -12.21 -6.26
CA PHE A 35 14.14 -13.58 -6.61
C PHE A 35 15.32 -14.54 -6.43
N SER A 36 15.00 -15.79 -6.15
CA SER A 36 15.93 -16.90 -6.13
C SER A 36 15.26 -18.15 -6.74
N LYS A 37 15.97 -19.28 -6.75
CA LYS A 37 15.39 -20.54 -7.22
C LYS A 37 14.19 -21.01 -6.40
N GLU A 38 14.07 -20.52 -5.17
CA GLU A 38 13.07 -20.98 -4.21
C GLU A 38 11.94 -19.98 -3.99
N GLN A 39 12.07 -18.75 -4.50
CA GLN A 39 11.11 -17.69 -4.22
C GLN A 39 11.05 -16.63 -5.33
N HIS A 40 9.88 -16.05 -5.52
CA HIS A 40 9.73 -14.86 -6.34
C HIS A 40 10.36 -13.65 -5.63
N GLY A 41 10.80 -12.66 -6.40
CA GLY A 41 11.17 -11.37 -5.85
C GLY A 41 9.93 -10.63 -5.36
N CYS A 42 10.10 -9.83 -4.32
CA CYS A 42 9.00 -9.06 -3.76
C CYS A 42 9.46 -7.69 -3.25
N LEU A 43 8.54 -6.73 -3.33
CA LEU A 43 8.66 -5.40 -2.73
C LEU A 43 7.33 -5.04 -2.11
N CYS A 44 7.32 -4.81 -0.79
CA CYS A 44 6.14 -4.33 -0.09
C CYS A 44 6.40 -2.92 0.41
N VAL A 45 5.49 -2.00 0.07
CA VAL A 45 5.60 -0.58 0.41
C VAL A 45 4.33 -0.15 1.13
N SER A 46 4.51 0.53 2.24
CA SER A 46 3.41 1.06 3.06
C SER A 46 3.53 2.56 3.22
N HIS A 47 2.43 3.23 3.53
CA HIS A 47 2.48 4.64 3.88
C HIS A 47 3.20 4.83 5.22
N ILE A 48 3.93 5.93 5.38
CA ILE A 48 4.59 6.28 6.66
C ILE A 48 3.59 6.40 7.80
N ARG A 49 2.34 6.83 7.51
CA ARG A 49 1.21 6.69 8.42
C ARG A 49 0.56 5.34 8.15
N GLU A 50 0.65 4.42 9.08
CA GLU A 50 0.18 3.05 8.90
C GLU A 50 -1.31 2.97 8.52
N PHE A 51 -2.15 3.82 9.13
CA PHE A 51 -3.59 3.83 8.89
C PHE A 51 -4.08 5.19 8.42
N ALA A 52 -5.03 5.18 7.48
CA ALA A 52 -5.86 6.32 7.16
C ALA A 52 -7.15 6.25 8.01
N ALA A 53 -7.56 7.35 8.60
CA ALA A 53 -8.87 7.47 9.23
C ALA A 53 -9.90 7.80 8.14
N TYR A 54 -10.87 6.93 7.94
CA TYR A 54 -11.81 7.00 6.82
C TYR A 54 -11.08 7.05 5.47
N VAL A 55 -11.78 7.52 4.46
CA VAL A 55 -11.18 7.79 3.15
C VAL A 55 -10.40 9.10 3.25
N ASP A 56 -9.10 9.01 3.15
CA ASP A 56 -8.17 10.14 3.17
C ASP A 56 -7.61 10.32 1.77
N GLU A 57 -8.06 11.36 1.08
CA GLU A 57 -7.69 11.59 -0.32
C GLU A 57 -6.20 11.85 -0.50
N ALA A 58 -5.58 12.56 0.43
CA ALA A 58 -4.13 12.81 0.37
C ALA A 58 -3.33 11.52 0.54
N TYR A 59 -3.79 10.64 1.43
CA TYR A 59 -3.19 9.32 1.63
C TYR A 59 -3.31 8.47 0.36
N GLU A 60 -4.48 8.45 -0.27
CA GLU A 60 -4.69 7.72 -1.52
C GLU A 60 -3.87 8.29 -2.68
N ASP A 61 -3.70 9.61 -2.73
CA ASP A 61 -2.83 10.24 -3.74
C ASP A 61 -1.39 9.79 -3.60
N ASP A 62 -0.88 9.62 -2.38
CA ASP A 62 0.47 9.12 -2.14
C ASP A 62 0.63 7.69 -2.69
N ILE A 63 -0.38 6.84 -2.51
CA ILE A 63 -0.38 5.46 -3.04
C ILE A 63 -0.36 5.46 -4.57
N VAL A 64 -1.25 6.24 -5.17
CA VAL A 64 -1.35 6.32 -6.64
C VAL A 64 -0.08 6.91 -7.25
N SER A 65 0.45 7.97 -6.67
CA SER A 65 1.68 8.62 -7.14
C SER A 65 2.88 7.70 -7.06
N PHE A 66 2.99 6.88 -6.00
CA PHE A 66 4.04 5.88 -5.89
C PHE A 66 4.03 4.93 -7.09
N ILE A 67 2.87 4.45 -7.47
CA ILE A 67 2.74 3.55 -8.63
C ILE A 67 3.08 4.29 -9.91
N GLU A 68 2.53 5.48 -10.13
CA GLU A 68 2.79 6.28 -11.34
C GLU A 68 4.27 6.56 -11.54
N TRP A 69 4.97 6.97 -10.49
CA TRP A 69 6.38 7.37 -10.58
C TRP A 69 7.35 6.19 -10.74
N ASN A 70 6.97 5.02 -10.26
CA ASN A 70 7.91 3.89 -10.18
C ASN A 70 7.58 2.73 -11.11
N TYR A 71 6.41 2.72 -11.73
CA TYR A 71 5.94 1.57 -12.51
C TYR A 71 6.94 1.09 -13.55
N SER A 72 7.48 1.99 -14.37
CA SER A 72 8.43 1.61 -15.42
C SER A 72 9.71 1.00 -14.85
N ARG A 73 10.25 1.56 -13.77
CA ARG A 73 11.44 1.01 -13.11
C ARG A 73 11.18 -0.36 -12.50
N LEU A 74 9.99 -0.55 -11.94
CA LEU A 74 9.58 -1.84 -11.36
C LEU A 74 9.45 -2.90 -12.44
N ILE A 75 8.82 -2.60 -13.56
CA ILE A 75 8.72 -3.51 -14.72
C ILE A 75 10.11 -3.87 -15.24
N GLN A 76 10.99 -2.88 -15.40
CA GLN A 76 12.37 -3.13 -15.86
C GLN A 76 13.15 -4.03 -14.91
N ALA A 77 12.87 -3.96 -13.61
CA ALA A 77 13.50 -4.81 -12.62
C ALA A 77 12.88 -6.22 -12.52
N GLY A 78 11.85 -6.51 -13.31
CA GLY A 78 11.24 -7.84 -13.41
C GLY A 78 9.90 -8.00 -12.71
N ALA A 79 9.31 -6.91 -12.21
CA ALA A 79 7.98 -6.96 -11.61
C ALA A 79 6.92 -7.33 -12.65
N ASP A 80 6.02 -8.24 -12.31
CA ASP A 80 4.94 -8.70 -13.18
C ASP A 80 3.57 -8.71 -12.51
N ASP A 81 3.49 -8.47 -11.20
CA ASP A 81 2.25 -8.49 -10.46
C ASP A 81 2.23 -7.35 -9.42
N PHE A 82 1.19 -6.55 -9.45
CA PHE A 82 1.04 -5.36 -8.62
C PHE A 82 -0.30 -5.41 -7.89
N TRP A 83 -0.26 -5.35 -6.56
CA TRP A 83 -1.45 -5.32 -5.72
C TRP A 83 -1.45 -4.07 -4.86
N VAL A 84 -2.57 -3.36 -4.82
CA VAL A 84 -2.85 -2.40 -3.74
C VAL A 84 -3.79 -3.09 -2.78
N PHE A 85 -3.23 -3.68 -1.76
CA PHE A 85 -3.97 -4.42 -0.75
C PHE A 85 -4.57 -3.45 0.28
N MET A 86 -5.86 -3.58 0.53
CA MET A 86 -6.57 -2.73 1.48
C MET A 86 -7.12 -3.56 2.63
N ASP A 87 -6.68 -3.26 3.84
CA ASP A 87 -7.26 -3.78 5.07
C ASP A 87 -8.18 -2.73 5.67
N ILE A 88 -9.46 -3.06 5.81
CA ILE A 88 -10.48 -2.15 6.32
C ILE A 88 -10.93 -2.64 7.68
N TYR A 89 -10.85 -1.76 8.68
CA TYR A 89 -11.27 -2.04 10.06
C TYR A 89 -12.44 -1.14 10.41
N TYR A 90 -13.58 -1.73 10.79
CA TYR A 90 -14.80 -0.99 11.06
C TYR A 90 -15.50 -1.52 12.32
N GLN A 91 -16.21 -0.61 13.01
CA GLN A 91 -17.18 -0.93 14.03
C GLN A 91 -18.56 -0.76 13.38
N ASP A 92 -19.61 -1.29 13.77
CA ASP A 92 -21.00 -1.12 13.31
C ASP A 92 -21.19 -1.20 11.78
N GLN A 93 -21.30 -0.06 11.10
CA GLN A 93 -21.60 0.03 9.67
C GLN A 93 -20.43 0.58 8.86
N CYS A 94 -20.25 0.06 7.67
CA CYS A 94 -19.17 0.41 6.76
C CYS A 94 -19.74 0.81 5.39
N ASN A 95 -19.68 2.10 5.08
CA ASN A 95 -20.02 2.67 3.79
C ASN A 95 -18.92 3.65 3.38
N PHE A 96 -18.30 3.41 2.23
CA PHE A 96 -17.18 4.24 1.80
C PHE A 96 -16.97 4.14 0.29
N GLU A 97 -16.28 5.14 -0.26
CA GLU A 97 -15.72 5.12 -1.60
C GLU A 97 -14.20 5.13 -1.47
N ILE A 98 -13.52 4.09 -1.97
CA ILE A 98 -12.08 4.00 -2.03
C ILE A 98 -11.65 4.28 -3.46
N PHE A 99 -10.63 5.14 -3.63
CA PHE A 99 -10.17 5.58 -4.94
C PHE A 99 -11.32 6.09 -5.80
N ASN A 100 -11.68 7.35 -5.64
CA ASN A 100 -12.70 7.97 -6.45
C ASN A 100 -12.39 7.84 -7.96
N LYS A 101 -13.34 8.24 -8.81
CA LYS A 101 -13.22 8.09 -10.27
C LYS A 101 -11.92 8.67 -10.86
N HIS A 102 -11.41 9.76 -10.27
CA HIS A 102 -10.16 10.39 -10.74
C HIS A 102 -8.94 9.53 -10.43
N ARG A 103 -8.87 8.95 -9.24
CA ARG A 103 -7.79 8.04 -8.82
C ARG A 103 -7.88 6.70 -9.54
N LEU A 104 -9.08 6.16 -9.71
CA LEU A 104 -9.29 4.94 -10.50
C LEU A 104 -8.85 5.13 -11.94
N ASN A 105 -9.13 6.29 -12.54
CA ASN A 105 -8.67 6.61 -13.89
C ASN A 105 -7.15 6.65 -13.98
N ARG A 106 -6.47 7.19 -12.98
CA ARG A 106 -4.99 7.18 -12.91
C ARG A 106 -4.46 5.75 -12.79
N LEU A 107 -5.03 4.94 -11.89
CA LEU A 107 -4.63 3.55 -11.69
C LEU A 107 -4.91 2.67 -12.90
N SER A 108 -5.94 2.96 -13.68
CA SER A 108 -6.32 2.16 -14.85
C SER A 108 -5.25 2.10 -15.95
N ARG A 109 -4.28 2.98 -15.90
CA ARG A 109 -3.13 2.99 -16.82
C ARG A 109 -2.12 1.88 -16.50
N PHE A 110 -2.25 1.26 -15.36
CA PHE A 110 -1.31 0.25 -14.84
C PHE A 110 -2.06 -1.05 -14.59
N ASN A 111 -1.32 -2.14 -14.62
CA ASN A 111 -1.91 -3.47 -14.38
C ASN A 111 -1.89 -3.77 -12.86
N VAL A 112 -2.87 -3.25 -12.14
CA VAL A 112 -2.93 -3.29 -10.68
C VAL A 112 -4.22 -3.98 -10.22
N SER A 113 -4.10 -4.93 -9.30
CA SER A 113 -5.23 -5.53 -8.59
C SER A 113 -5.48 -4.82 -7.27
N LEU A 114 -6.74 -4.79 -6.83
CA LEU A 114 -7.17 -4.12 -5.60
C LEU A 114 -7.82 -5.13 -4.63
N PRO A 115 -7.04 -6.03 -4.02
CA PRO A 115 -7.60 -6.97 -3.04
C PRO A 115 -8.03 -6.23 -1.77
N ILE A 116 -9.17 -6.63 -1.21
CA ILE A 116 -9.76 -5.98 -0.03
C ILE A 116 -10.04 -7.03 1.03
N SER A 117 -9.57 -6.79 2.25
CA SER A 117 -9.95 -7.53 3.44
C SER A 117 -10.70 -6.61 4.39
N VAL A 118 -11.81 -7.10 4.95
CA VAL A 118 -12.66 -6.31 5.83
C VAL A 118 -12.75 -7.00 7.19
N TYR A 119 -12.45 -6.26 8.25
CA TYR A 119 -12.42 -6.76 9.62
C TYR A 119 -13.37 -5.95 10.50
N ALA A 120 -14.28 -6.63 11.18
CA ALA A 120 -15.08 -6.03 12.22
C ALA A 120 -14.25 -5.89 13.49
N VAL A 121 -14.28 -4.72 14.13
CA VAL A 121 -13.64 -4.47 15.43
C VAL A 121 -14.70 -4.16 16.49
N ASP A 122 -14.47 -4.63 17.72
CA ASP A 122 -15.44 -4.45 18.81
C ASP A 122 -15.49 -3.00 19.30
N ASP A 123 -14.36 -2.29 19.25
CA ASP A 123 -14.21 -0.94 19.77
C ASP A 123 -13.16 -0.19 18.94
N GLU A 124 -13.62 0.77 18.13
CA GLU A 124 -12.74 1.60 17.31
C GLU A 124 -11.79 2.47 18.16
N ASP A 125 -12.27 3.00 19.27
CA ASP A 125 -11.44 3.84 20.16
C ASP A 125 -10.28 3.05 20.74
N ARG A 126 -10.54 1.81 21.13
CA ARG A 126 -9.52 0.90 21.65
C ARG A 126 -8.51 0.55 20.55
N PHE A 127 -8.98 0.31 19.34
CA PHE A 127 -8.14 0.06 18.17
C PHE A 127 -7.25 1.26 17.87
N ILE A 128 -7.82 2.47 17.83
CA ILE A 128 -7.08 3.72 17.62
C ILE A 128 -6.00 3.89 18.67
N ASN A 129 -6.34 3.71 19.94
CA ASN A 129 -5.38 3.91 21.04
C ASN A 129 -4.19 2.95 20.93
N GLN A 130 -4.46 1.71 20.57
CA GLN A 130 -3.42 0.70 20.39
C GLN A 130 -2.43 1.08 19.27
N TYR A 131 -2.93 1.56 18.14
CA TYR A 131 -2.09 1.90 16.98
C TYR A 131 -1.58 3.34 17.00
N SER A 132 -2.27 4.27 17.61
CA SER A 132 -1.81 5.66 17.79
C SER A 132 -0.51 5.74 18.60
N ILE A 133 -0.33 4.85 19.57
CA ILE A 133 0.92 4.76 20.34
C ILE A 133 2.08 4.41 19.41
N ASN A 134 1.87 3.52 18.45
CA ASN A 134 2.89 3.14 17.46
C ASN A 134 3.19 4.27 16.46
N ILE A 135 2.16 4.98 16.01
CA ILE A 135 2.28 6.12 15.10
C ILE A 135 3.07 7.26 15.75
N LYS A 136 2.81 7.58 17.02
CA LYS A 136 3.54 8.62 17.77
C LYS A 136 5.02 8.29 17.96
N ARG A 137 5.39 7.01 18.05
CA ARG A 137 6.78 6.58 18.16
C ARG A 137 7.55 6.73 16.86
N THR A 138 6.88 6.65 15.72
CA THR A 138 7.50 6.81 14.40
C THR A 138 7.60 8.27 13.96
N GLU A 139 6.77 9.15 14.51
CA GLU A 139 6.80 10.59 14.24
C GLU A 139 7.73 11.35 15.22
N GLY A 140 8.15 10.72 16.27
CA GLY A 140 9.09 11.26 17.25
C GLY A 140 10.53 10.92 16.88
#